data_f89df27ab3dd5615a6c3cbe18a58d8c6
#
_entry.id   f89df27ab3dd5615a6c3cbe18a58d8c6
#
_cell.length_a   1.000
_cell.length_b   1.000
_cell.length_c   1.000
_cell.angle_alpha   90.00
_cell.angle_beta   90.00
_cell.angle_gamma   90.00
#
_symmetry.space_group_name_H-M   'P 1'
#
loop_
_entity.id
_entity.type
_entity.pdbx_description
1 polymer ?
#
loop_
_entity_poly.entity_id
_entity_poly.type
_entity_poly.pdbx_seq_one_letter_code
_entity_poly.pdbx_strand_id
1 'polypeptide(L)'
;MKYFARLFILAVLLSTSSLTLRASVTLNLAAETLSGPGDEPLAADSLVLLVASTEDGEFDLSALVARAQGLLVGDSFGGEDDLIVWRGDLSSTINAEPGILAQSVFIEDILPAGTPLALVWFPTLSSAAEVIDTEVPYGFHTAA
;
A
#
# COMPACT_ATOMS: atom_id res chain seq x y z
N MET A 1 45.82 -27.64 -18.42
CA MET A 1 45.09 -26.37 -18.72
C MET A 1 43.64 -26.53 -19.23
N LYS A 2 43.23 -27.64 -19.83
CA LYS A 2 41.84 -27.84 -20.35
C LYS A 2 40.78 -27.96 -19.23
N TYR A 3 41.14 -28.38 -18.05
CA TYR A 3 40.22 -28.59 -16.91
C TYR A 3 39.93 -27.32 -16.11
N PHE A 4 40.87 -26.37 -16.09
CA PHE A 4 40.71 -25.09 -15.40
C PHE A 4 39.66 -24.18 -16.07
N ALA A 5 39.63 -24.19 -17.40
CA ALA A 5 38.65 -23.40 -18.17
C ALA A 5 37.21 -23.90 -17.94
N ARG A 6 36.98 -25.21 -17.77
CA ARG A 6 35.65 -25.79 -17.55
C ARG A 6 35.14 -25.51 -16.12
N LEU A 7 36.03 -25.47 -15.15
CA LEU A 7 35.65 -25.14 -13.76
C LEU A 7 35.27 -23.67 -13.63
N PHE A 8 35.96 -22.78 -14.34
CA PHE A 8 35.69 -21.35 -14.32
C PHE A 8 34.34 -21.00 -14.96
N ILE A 9 33.98 -21.69 -16.07
CA ILE A 9 32.67 -21.50 -16.74
C ILE A 9 31.53 -22.01 -15.85
N LEU A 10 31.71 -23.09 -15.11
CA LEU A 10 30.71 -23.60 -14.19
C LEU A 10 30.50 -22.67 -12.99
N ALA A 11 31.57 -22.08 -12.45
CA ALA A 11 31.49 -21.09 -11.36
C ALA A 11 30.82 -19.79 -11.77
N VAL A 12 31.06 -19.30 -12.99
CA VAL A 12 30.39 -18.12 -13.56
C VAL A 12 28.92 -18.36 -13.84
N LEU A 13 28.53 -19.55 -14.25
CA LEU A 13 27.12 -19.92 -14.45
C LEU A 13 26.32 -20.06 -13.15
N LEU A 14 26.97 -20.45 -12.05
CA LEU A 14 26.32 -20.50 -10.73
C LEU A 14 26.17 -19.12 -10.06
N SER A 15 26.99 -18.13 -10.44
CA SER A 15 26.94 -16.79 -9.85
C SER A 15 25.92 -15.84 -10.49
N THR A 16 25.26 -16.23 -11.58
CA THR A 16 24.28 -15.37 -12.28
C THR A 16 22.81 -15.72 -11.99
N SER A 17 22.54 -16.74 -11.20
CA SER A 17 21.17 -17.07 -10.79
C SER A 17 20.85 -16.54 -9.38
N SER A 18 20.90 -15.24 -9.20
CA SER A 18 20.12 -14.61 -8.13
C SER A 18 18.65 -14.72 -8.52
N LEU A 19 18.05 -15.86 -8.18
CA LEU A 19 16.59 -15.99 -8.15
C LEU A 19 16.08 -14.99 -7.12
N THR A 20 15.63 -13.84 -7.58
CA THR A 20 14.82 -12.95 -6.74
C THR A 20 13.52 -13.68 -6.47
N LEU A 21 13.47 -14.41 -5.35
CA LEU A 21 12.22 -14.92 -4.81
C LEU A 21 11.36 -13.68 -4.48
N ARG A 22 10.39 -13.38 -5.33
CA ARG A 22 9.35 -12.41 -5.01
C ARG A 22 8.39 -13.10 -4.05
N ALA A 23 8.34 -12.64 -2.83
CA ALA A 23 7.34 -13.06 -1.87
C ALA A 23 6.14 -12.13 -1.99
N SER A 24 4.97 -12.67 -2.24
CA SER A 24 3.72 -11.95 -2.13
C SER A 24 3.18 -12.06 -0.70
N VAL A 25 2.49 -11.04 -0.23
CA VAL A 25 1.91 -11.02 1.11
C VAL A 25 0.39 -10.89 1.00
N THR A 26 -0.33 -11.74 1.71
CA THR A 26 -1.77 -11.57 1.92
C THR A 26 -1.99 -11.01 3.31
N LEU A 27 -2.64 -9.85 3.39
CA LEU A 27 -3.01 -9.20 4.64
C LEU A 27 -4.52 -9.29 4.83
N ASN A 28 -4.94 -9.54 6.06
CA ASN A 28 -6.34 -9.39 6.45
C ASN A 28 -6.52 -8.02 7.08
N LEU A 29 -7.18 -7.13 6.38
CA LEU A 29 -7.54 -5.80 6.88
C LEU A 29 -8.88 -5.90 7.60
N ALA A 30 -8.92 -5.38 8.83
CA ALA A 30 -10.14 -5.24 9.60
C ALA A 30 -10.11 -3.90 10.32
N ALA A 31 -11.11 -3.07 10.05
CA ALA A 31 -11.33 -1.82 10.77
C ALA A 31 -12.82 -1.63 11.00
N GLU A 32 -13.17 -1.27 12.22
CA GLU A 32 -14.54 -0.94 12.61
C GLU A 32 -14.69 0.58 12.63
N THR A 33 -15.80 1.07 12.11
CA THR A 33 -16.23 2.47 12.25
C THR A 33 -15.25 3.48 11.60
N LEU A 34 -14.84 3.22 10.34
CA LEU A 34 -14.23 4.27 9.54
C LEU A 34 -15.26 5.35 9.28
N SER A 35 -14.94 6.58 9.66
CA SER A 35 -15.88 7.70 9.59
C SER A 35 -15.29 8.92 8.90
N GLY A 36 -16.18 9.79 8.44
CA GLY A 36 -15.89 11.12 7.92
C GLY A 36 -15.75 12.19 9.02
N PRO A 37 -15.55 13.46 8.64
CA PRO A 37 -15.32 14.57 9.56
C PRO A 37 -16.48 14.85 10.55
N GLY A 38 -17.69 14.38 10.25
CA GLY A 38 -18.89 14.54 11.07
C GLY A 38 -19.29 13.27 11.84
N ASP A 39 -18.37 12.32 12.01
CA ASP A 39 -18.60 10.99 12.59
C ASP A 39 -19.60 10.14 11.80
N GLU A 40 -19.97 10.54 10.58
CA GLU A 40 -20.77 9.70 9.70
C GLU A 40 -19.96 8.51 9.17
N PRO A 41 -20.54 7.30 9.11
CA PRO A 41 -19.86 6.14 8.53
C PRO A 41 -19.51 6.38 7.07
N LEU A 42 -18.35 5.87 6.61
CA LEU A 42 -17.94 5.95 5.21
C LEU A 42 -18.95 5.26 4.29
N ALA A 43 -19.15 5.85 3.10
CA ALA A 43 -19.88 5.20 2.03
C ALA A 43 -19.13 3.95 1.53
N ALA A 44 -19.86 2.99 0.99
CA ALA A 44 -19.27 1.71 0.54
C ALA A 44 -18.23 1.89 -0.57
N ASP A 45 -18.34 2.91 -1.40
CA ASP A 45 -17.43 3.23 -2.50
C ASP A 45 -16.32 4.22 -2.12
N SER A 46 -16.23 4.61 -0.84
CA SER A 46 -15.16 5.50 -0.36
C SER A 46 -13.79 4.89 -0.60
N LEU A 47 -12.86 5.70 -1.10
CA LEU A 47 -11.49 5.27 -1.38
C LEU A 47 -10.75 4.94 -0.09
N VAL A 48 -10.10 3.78 -0.07
CA VAL A 48 -9.21 3.34 0.99
C VAL A 48 -7.87 2.93 0.37
N LEU A 49 -6.79 3.35 0.99
CA LEU A 49 -5.41 3.03 0.59
C LEU A 49 -4.70 2.31 1.73
N LEU A 50 -3.80 1.41 1.36
CA LEU A 50 -2.75 0.91 2.25
C LEU A 50 -1.42 1.50 1.77
N VAL A 51 -0.74 2.20 2.65
CA VAL A 51 0.53 2.88 2.39
C VAL A 51 1.62 2.23 3.21
N ALA A 52 2.78 2.01 2.61
CA ALA A 52 3.96 1.45 3.27
C ALA A 52 5.06 2.51 3.32
N SER A 53 5.65 2.76 4.51
CA SER A 53 6.89 3.52 4.62
C SER A 53 8.08 2.60 4.38
N THR A 54 8.83 2.84 3.30
CA THR A 54 9.83 1.90 2.80
C THR A 54 11.25 2.17 3.30
N GLU A 55 11.54 3.35 3.84
CA GLU A 55 12.89 3.73 4.27
C GLU A 55 12.98 4.12 5.74
N ASP A 56 12.25 5.12 6.20
CA ASP A 56 12.46 5.69 7.55
C ASP A 56 11.46 5.20 8.61
N GLY A 57 10.36 4.57 8.19
CA GLY A 57 9.32 4.07 9.08
C GLY A 57 8.37 5.13 9.62
N GLU A 58 8.46 6.36 9.11
CA GLU A 58 7.58 7.48 9.44
C GLU A 58 6.70 7.81 8.23
N PHE A 59 5.49 8.31 8.48
CA PHE A 59 4.57 8.71 7.41
C PHE A 59 4.44 10.23 7.36
N ASP A 60 4.82 10.86 6.23
CA ASP A 60 4.61 12.29 6.02
C ASP A 60 3.21 12.58 5.48
N LEU A 61 2.21 12.33 6.32
CA LEU A 61 0.81 12.54 5.98
C LEU A 61 0.41 14.02 5.97
N SER A 62 1.24 14.92 6.50
CA SER A 62 0.99 16.36 6.49
C SER A 62 1.15 16.98 5.10
N ALA A 63 1.96 16.36 4.23
CA ALA A 63 2.17 16.82 2.86
C ALA A 63 0.99 16.53 1.92
N LEU A 64 0.04 15.68 2.34
CA LEU A 64 -1.14 15.29 1.59
C LEU A 64 -2.07 16.44 1.20
N VAL A 65 -2.12 17.46 2.03
CA VAL A 65 -3.08 18.56 1.93
C VAL A 65 -2.71 19.56 0.84
N ALA A 66 -1.48 19.53 0.31
CA ALA A 66 -0.93 20.62 -0.47
C ALA A 66 -0.48 20.28 -1.91
N ARG A 67 -0.57 19.03 -2.34
CA ARG A 67 -0.04 18.62 -3.66
C ARG A 67 -1.03 17.78 -4.45
N ALA A 68 -1.12 18.08 -5.75
CA ALA A 68 -1.64 17.12 -6.71
C ALA A 68 -0.75 15.86 -6.66
N GLN A 69 -1.35 14.72 -6.36
CA GLN A 69 -0.64 13.45 -6.28
C GLN A 69 -1.47 12.32 -6.85
N GLY A 70 -0.77 11.32 -7.36
CA GLY A 70 -1.38 10.08 -7.83
C GLY A 70 -1.93 9.25 -6.66
N LEU A 71 -2.90 8.41 -6.96
CA LEU A 71 -3.55 7.50 -6.01
C LEU A 71 -3.52 6.05 -6.52
N LEU A 72 -2.64 5.76 -7.46
CA LEU A 72 -2.48 4.40 -7.99
C LEU A 72 -1.47 3.61 -7.15
N VAL A 73 -1.57 2.30 -7.18
CA VAL A 73 -0.57 1.42 -6.56
C VAL A 73 0.80 1.70 -7.19
N GLY A 74 1.81 1.93 -6.36
CA GLY A 74 3.16 2.33 -6.76
C GLY A 74 3.41 3.84 -6.77
N ASP A 75 2.37 4.68 -6.65
CA ASP A 75 2.56 6.12 -6.47
C ASP A 75 3.07 6.43 -5.06
N SER A 76 3.86 7.48 -4.93
CA SER A 76 4.26 8.01 -3.63
C SER A 76 3.10 8.74 -2.97
N PHE A 77 2.97 8.59 -1.65
CA PHE A 77 1.87 9.14 -0.88
C PHE A 77 2.37 9.94 0.33
N GLY A 78 2.40 11.25 0.22
CA GLY A 78 2.97 12.12 1.25
C GLY A 78 4.48 12.27 1.08
N GLY A 79 5.27 11.37 1.66
CA GLY A 79 6.71 11.27 1.49
C GLY A 79 7.13 10.57 0.19
N GLU A 80 8.39 10.72 -0.22
CA GLU A 80 8.92 10.03 -1.41
C GLU A 80 9.04 8.51 -1.19
N ASP A 81 9.23 8.09 0.05
CA ASP A 81 9.39 6.70 0.50
C ASP A 81 8.09 6.05 0.99
N ASP A 82 7.02 6.84 1.11
CA ASP A 82 5.68 6.35 1.41
C ASP A 82 4.99 5.89 0.11
N LEU A 83 4.81 4.60 -0.07
CA LEU A 83 4.26 4.05 -1.30
C LEU A 83 2.87 3.46 -1.09
N ILE A 84 1.96 3.73 -2.04
CA ILE A 84 0.66 3.05 -2.08
C ILE A 84 0.90 1.60 -2.52
N VAL A 85 0.64 0.66 -1.63
CA VAL A 85 0.83 -0.78 -1.89
C VAL A 85 -0.48 -1.50 -2.17
N TRP A 86 -1.60 -0.89 -1.82
CA TRP A 86 -2.94 -1.38 -2.15
C TRP A 86 -3.95 -0.22 -2.15
N ARG A 87 -4.98 -0.36 -2.97
CA ARG A 87 -6.13 0.53 -3.01
C ARG A 87 -7.43 -0.26 -3.20
N GLY A 88 -8.51 0.26 -2.66
CA GLY A 88 -9.83 -0.35 -2.78
C GLY A 88 -10.91 0.50 -2.14
N ASP A 89 -12.01 -0.13 -1.80
CA ASP A 89 -13.16 0.47 -1.14
C ASP A 89 -13.78 -0.51 -0.12
N LEU A 90 -14.89 -0.13 0.47
CA LEU A 90 -15.60 -0.94 1.47
C LEU A 90 -16.62 -1.90 0.86
N SER A 91 -16.85 -1.85 -0.45
CA SER A 91 -17.91 -2.66 -1.11
C SER A 91 -17.61 -4.16 -1.08
N SER A 92 -16.34 -4.54 -0.99
CA SER A 92 -15.90 -5.94 -0.90
C SER A 92 -15.95 -6.52 0.51
N THR A 93 -16.33 -5.71 1.50
CA THR A 93 -16.47 -6.15 2.90
C THR A 93 -17.60 -7.18 3.03
N ILE A 94 -17.29 -8.27 3.73
CA ILE A 94 -18.31 -9.27 4.09
C ILE A 94 -19.35 -8.57 4.98
N ASN A 95 -20.60 -8.56 4.52
CA ASN A 95 -21.76 -7.88 5.11
C ASN A 95 -21.87 -6.37 4.84
N ALA A 96 -21.04 -5.78 3.99
CA ALA A 96 -21.16 -4.43 3.44
C ALA A 96 -21.86 -3.37 4.35
N GLU A 97 -21.50 -3.34 5.62
CA GLU A 97 -22.01 -2.33 6.55
C GLU A 97 -21.20 -1.02 6.37
N PRO A 98 -21.87 0.15 6.37
CA PRO A 98 -21.18 1.43 6.22
C PRO A 98 -20.09 1.62 7.28
N GLY A 99 -18.91 2.10 6.84
CA GLY A 99 -17.77 2.35 7.71
C GLY A 99 -16.98 1.11 8.14
N ILE A 100 -17.36 -0.10 7.77
CA ILE A 100 -16.64 -1.32 8.12
C ILE A 100 -15.75 -1.76 6.96
N LEU A 101 -14.48 -1.98 7.26
CA LEU A 101 -13.52 -2.61 6.36
C LEU A 101 -13.18 -4.00 6.89
N ALA A 102 -13.50 -5.05 6.14
CA ALA A 102 -13.09 -6.43 6.47
C ALA A 102 -12.84 -7.20 5.18
N GLN A 103 -11.59 -7.22 4.73
CA GLN A 103 -11.21 -7.90 3.50
C GLN A 103 -9.78 -8.40 3.52
N SER A 104 -9.51 -9.44 2.71
CA SER A 104 -8.15 -9.89 2.45
C SER A 104 -7.60 -9.17 1.24
N VAL A 105 -6.44 -8.57 1.38
CA VAL A 105 -5.73 -7.86 0.32
C VAL A 105 -4.45 -8.60 -0.05
N PHE A 106 -4.15 -8.61 -1.33
CA PHE A 106 -2.95 -9.23 -1.86
C PHE A 106 -1.97 -8.13 -2.30
N ILE A 107 -0.75 -8.15 -1.77
CA ILE A 107 0.32 -7.21 -2.12
C ILE A 107 1.33 -7.98 -2.97
N GLU A 108 1.49 -7.54 -4.23
CA GLU A 108 2.41 -8.18 -5.18
C GLU A 108 3.86 -7.79 -4.94
N ASP A 109 4.10 -6.63 -4.36
CA ASP A 109 5.44 -6.12 -4.09
C ASP A 109 6.03 -6.74 -2.83
N ILE A 110 7.35 -6.92 -2.86
CA ILE A 110 8.09 -7.42 -1.70
C ILE A 110 8.25 -6.26 -0.71
N LEU A 111 7.44 -6.28 0.32
CA LEU A 111 7.69 -5.45 1.48
C LEU A 111 8.66 -6.20 2.41
N PRO A 112 9.76 -5.57 2.84
CA PRO A 112 10.60 -6.12 3.90
C PRO A 112 9.79 -6.46 5.15
N ALA A 113 10.19 -7.49 5.86
CA ALA A 113 9.54 -7.81 7.14
C ALA A 113 9.71 -6.65 8.12
N GLY A 114 8.61 -6.22 8.72
CA GLY A 114 8.60 -5.09 9.64
C GLY A 114 8.40 -3.73 8.99
N THR A 115 8.14 -3.67 7.67
CA THR A 115 7.74 -2.42 7.00
C THR A 115 6.47 -1.87 7.65
N PRO A 116 6.49 -0.64 8.18
CA PRO A 116 5.31 0.00 8.72
C PRO A 116 4.23 0.21 7.66
N LEU A 117 2.99 0.04 8.07
CA LEU A 117 1.82 0.22 7.21
C LEU A 117 0.86 1.23 7.82
N ALA A 118 0.27 2.07 6.96
CA ALA A 118 -0.81 2.98 7.32
C ALA A 118 -2.04 2.69 6.46
N LEU A 119 -3.20 2.63 7.10
CA LEU A 119 -4.48 2.64 6.42
C LEU A 119 -4.92 4.10 6.30
N VAL A 120 -5.23 4.54 5.09
CA VAL A 120 -5.70 5.91 4.80
C VAL A 120 -7.04 5.82 4.10
N TRP A 121 -8.00 6.65 4.49
CA TRP A 121 -9.33 6.67 3.86
C TRP A 121 -9.81 8.08 3.56
N PHE A 122 -10.60 8.20 2.52
CA PHE A 122 -11.13 9.48 2.01
C PHE A 122 -12.64 9.48 2.00
N PRO A 123 -13.30 10.20 2.92
CA PRO A 123 -14.76 10.24 2.99
C PRO A 123 -15.43 10.82 1.74
N THR A 124 -14.72 11.67 0.99
CA THR A 124 -15.27 12.42 -0.14
C THR A 124 -14.78 11.93 -1.51
N LEU A 125 -13.86 10.97 -1.54
CA LEU A 125 -13.37 10.37 -2.78
C LEU A 125 -13.91 8.96 -2.95
N SER A 126 -14.37 8.64 -4.15
CA SER A 126 -14.70 7.27 -4.50
C SER A 126 -13.46 6.48 -4.92
N SER A 127 -13.57 5.16 -4.91
CA SER A 127 -12.51 4.26 -5.37
C SER A 127 -12.14 4.45 -6.86
N ALA A 128 -12.90 5.21 -7.63
CA ALA A 128 -12.56 5.59 -9.00
C ALA A 128 -11.58 6.78 -9.10
N ALA A 129 -11.34 7.52 -8.01
CA ALA A 129 -10.43 8.67 -8.02
C ALA A 129 -8.98 8.21 -8.21
N GLU A 130 -8.28 8.73 -9.21
CA GLU A 130 -6.89 8.39 -9.52
C GLU A 130 -5.88 9.46 -9.09
N VAL A 131 -6.36 10.65 -8.77
CA VAL A 131 -5.54 11.79 -8.33
C VAL A 131 -6.26 12.62 -7.28
N ILE A 132 -5.49 13.26 -6.43
CA ILE A 132 -5.94 14.40 -5.59
C ILE A 132 -5.40 15.66 -6.24
N ASP A 133 -6.27 16.59 -6.60
CA ASP A 133 -5.92 17.88 -7.20
C ASP A 133 -6.23 19.07 -6.29
N THR A 134 -7.02 18.83 -5.25
CA THR A 134 -7.42 19.83 -4.25
C THR A 134 -7.33 19.23 -2.85
N GLU A 135 -7.38 20.08 -1.84
CA GLU A 135 -7.46 19.65 -0.44
C GLU A 135 -8.72 18.81 -0.19
N VAL A 136 -8.55 17.60 0.32
CA VAL A 136 -9.64 16.69 0.67
C VAL A 136 -9.47 16.20 2.10
N PRO A 137 -10.59 16.02 2.85
CA PRO A 137 -10.51 15.40 4.16
C PRO A 137 -10.11 13.94 4.06
N TYR A 138 -9.28 13.49 4.97
CA TYR A 138 -8.87 12.09 5.09
C TYR A 138 -8.73 11.68 6.55
N GLY A 139 -8.81 10.39 6.81
CA GLY A 139 -8.43 9.78 8.07
C GLY A 139 -7.29 8.80 7.84
N PHE A 140 -6.53 8.50 8.89
CA PHE A 140 -5.49 7.50 8.82
C PHE A 140 -5.32 6.76 10.13
N HIS A 141 -4.78 5.54 10.05
CA HIS A 141 -4.40 4.71 11.18
C HIS A 141 -3.10 3.97 10.84
N THR A 142 -2.12 4.04 11.72
CA THR A 142 -0.87 3.31 11.59
C THR A 142 -0.92 2.05 12.44
N ALA A 143 -0.58 0.90 11.84
CA ALA A 143 -0.33 -0.32 12.60
C ALA A 143 1.08 -0.23 13.21
N ALA A 144 1.14 -0.29 14.52
CA ALA A 144 2.39 -0.38 15.27
C ALA A 144 2.91 -1.81 15.32
#